data_5f45cbb301a803cabaa527f8f9f87af5
#
_entry.id   5f45cbb301a803cabaa527f8f9f87af5
#
_cell.length_a   1.000
_cell.length_b   1.000
_cell.length_c   1.000
_cell.angle_alpha   90.00
_cell.angle_beta   90.00
_cell.angle_gamma   90.00
#
_symmetry.space_group_name_H-M   'P 1'
#
loop_
_entity.id
_entity.type
_entity.pdbx_description
1 polymer ?
#
loop_
_entity_poly.entity_id
_entity_poly.type
_entity_poly.pdbx_seq_one_letter_code
_entity_poly.pdbx_strand_id
1 'polypeptide(L)'
;MKILEVIYGLSTGGAERLVVDLCNEMSKTEDVTLLILKEVNHFYLPQVSPNVKVIQAHWKIGFSIMQQYKAYKLIKEINPDIVHFHNSERYSMILSNILLKKKYSFFMTIHSDVEKNYKKGLSGLQVKLCGLLGGCKFITISETNYLQFQKLYPKFQQILIENGRALPQFTQQIDSVKKEIESYKKDHNTIVFIHVARYHPCKNQEMLIEFFNELISENINCILLVIGSGFETDKGSKIVEKANKGIYFLGSKNNIYDYLKNSDVFCLSSIYEGMPMSIIEAILSGIPIISTPVCGAIDAVKNGYNGFISSSFEKESYKKSILEFIKHKDSISDYSEKNKNNSKYAITNCAQKYISFFKSTIHKKK
;
A
#
# COMPACT_ATOMS: atom_id res chain seq x y z
N MET A 1 -14.14 5.61 21.50
CA MET A 1 -13.66 4.25 21.83
C MET A 1 -12.14 4.22 21.84
N LYS A 2 -11.57 3.28 22.61
CA LYS A 2 -10.11 3.10 22.66
C LYS A 2 -9.67 2.08 21.62
N ILE A 3 -8.85 2.49 20.68
CA ILE A 3 -8.34 1.66 19.59
C ILE A 3 -6.84 1.44 19.81
N LEU A 4 -6.42 0.18 19.82
CA LEU A 4 -5.03 -0.22 19.80
C LEU A 4 -4.68 -0.72 18.39
N GLU A 5 -3.97 0.10 17.64
CA GLU A 5 -3.38 -0.27 16.33
C GLU A 5 -2.01 -0.90 16.57
N VAL A 6 -1.77 -2.06 15.96
CA VAL A 6 -0.52 -2.82 16.16
C VAL A 6 0.15 -3.06 14.82
N ILE A 7 1.41 -2.64 14.70
CA ILE A 7 2.20 -2.81 13.50
C ILE A 7 3.63 -3.26 13.82
N TYR A 8 4.26 -3.96 12.89
CA TYR A 8 5.64 -4.43 13.02
C TYR A 8 6.64 -3.28 13.14
N GLY A 9 6.59 -2.33 12.23
CA GLY A 9 7.44 -1.14 12.15
C GLY A 9 6.82 -0.11 11.21
N LEU A 10 7.43 1.08 11.11
CA LEU A 10 6.98 2.16 10.22
C LEU A 10 8.00 2.45 9.12
N SER A 11 8.58 1.43 8.51
CA SER A 11 9.49 1.55 7.38
C SER A 11 8.76 2.01 6.09
N THR A 12 9.49 2.13 4.99
CA THR A 12 8.91 2.51 3.67
C THR A 12 8.07 1.36 3.09
N GLY A 13 6.77 1.33 3.35
CA GLY A 13 5.83 0.33 2.84
C GLY A 13 4.39 0.82 2.79
N GLY A 14 3.56 0.16 1.98
CA GLY A 14 2.17 0.55 1.79
C GLY A 14 1.29 0.31 3.02
N ALA A 15 1.50 -0.80 3.74
CA ALA A 15 0.77 -1.11 4.96
C ALA A 15 1.12 -0.11 6.08
N GLU A 16 2.40 0.20 6.24
CA GLU A 16 2.92 1.17 7.21
C GLU A 16 2.36 2.56 6.94
N ARG A 17 2.31 2.96 5.68
CA ARG A 17 1.72 4.23 5.28
C ARG A 17 0.23 4.31 5.60
N LEU A 18 -0.53 3.26 5.24
CA LEU A 18 -1.95 3.18 5.56
C LEU A 18 -2.20 3.30 7.07
N VAL A 19 -1.42 2.59 7.89
CA VAL A 19 -1.59 2.62 9.36
C VAL A 19 -1.39 4.01 9.91
N VAL A 20 -0.36 4.73 9.46
CA VAL A 20 -0.15 6.12 9.89
C VAL A 20 -1.30 7.02 9.47
N ASP A 21 -1.77 6.92 8.22
CA ASP A 21 -2.89 7.73 7.74
C ASP A 21 -4.19 7.39 8.49
N LEU A 22 -4.45 6.09 8.78
CA LEU A 22 -5.61 5.66 9.59
C LEU A 22 -5.53 6.17 11.03
N CYS A 23 -4.38 6.00 11.71
CA CYS A 23 -4.20 6.49 13.07
C CYS A 23 -4.44 8.00 13.14
N ASN A 24 -3.85 8.75 12.21
CA ASN A 24 -4.01 10.21 12.16
C ASN A 24 -5.47 10.62 11.95
N GLU A 25 -6.19 9.94 11.05
CA GLU A 25 -7.58 10.26 10.77
C GLU A 25 -8.50 9.84 11.93
N MET A 26 -8.35 8.61 12.43
CA MET A 26 -9.17 8.10 13.53
C MET A 26 -8.95 8.86 14.84
N SER A 27 -7.73 9.36 15.09
CA SER A 27 -7.42 10.13 16.31
C SER A 27 -8.13 11.49 16.40
N LYS A 28 -8.80 11.92 15.34
CA LYS A 28 -9.65 13.13 15.38
C LYS A 28 -10.92 12.93 16.20
N THR A 29 -11.38 11.69 16.34
CA THR A 29 -12.66 11.35 17.01
C THR A 29 -12.57 10.22 18.01
N GLU A 30 -11.52 9.44 18.00
CA GLU A 30 -11.34 8.25 18.84
C GLU A 30 -9.99 8.32 19.60
N ASP A 31 -9.88 7.59 20.72
CA ASP A 31 -8.64 7.46 21.49
C ASP A 31 -7.77 6.37 20.85
N VAL A 32 -6.73 6.78 20.10
CA VAL A 32 -5.89 5.88 19.31
C VAL A 32 -4.52 5.73 19.94
N THR A 33 -4.14 4.47 20.18
CA THR A 33 -2.77 4.08 20.57
C THR A 33 -2.15 3.26 19.43
N LEU A 34 -0.97 3.66 18.97
CA LEU A 34 -0.18 2.93 17.97
C LEU A 34 0.96 2.18 18.67
N LEU A 35 0.89 0.86 18.65
CA LEU A 35 1.94 -0.04 19.15
C LEU A 35 2.84 -0.50 18.01
N ILE A 36 4.09 -0.07 18.04
CA ILE A 36 5.15 -0.48 17.12
C ILE A 36 5.98 -1.55 17.78
N LEU A 37 6.03 -2.76 17.19
CA LEU A 37 6.60 -3.92 17.85
C LEU A 37 8.11 -3.99 17.76
N LYS A 38 8.69 -3.72 16.61
CA LYS A 38 10.11 -3.98 16.31
C LYS A 38 10.92 -2.69 16.19
N GLU A 39 12.19 -2.83 16.48
CA GLU A 39 13.18 -1.80 16.24
C GLU A 39 13.66 -1.90 14.79
N VAL A 40 13.19 -0.99 13.94
CA VAL A 40 13.57 -0.85 12.53
C VAL A 40 13.68 0.65 12.21
N ASN A 41 14.18 1.00 11.04
CA ASN A 41 14.12 2.41 10.60
C ASN A 41 12.65 2.83 10.43
N HIS A 42 12.18 3.74 11.26
CA HIS A 42 10.80 4.21 11.30
C HIS A 42 10.61 5.45 10.40
N PHE A 43 10.69 5.28 9.10
CA PHE A 43 10.56 6.35 8.11
C PHE A 43 9.30 7.22 8.28
N TYR A 44 8.16 6.59 8.62
CA TYR A 44 6.89 7.31 8.78
C TYR A 44 6.60 7.79 10.20
N LEU A 45 7.42 7.47 11.19
CA LEU A 45 7.17 7.89 12.58
C LEU A 45 7.02 9.41 12.76
N PRO A 46 7.83 10.27 12.10
CA PRO A 46 7.67 11.72 12.19
C PRO A 46 6.34 12.26 11.63
N GLN A 47 5.60 11.43 10.88
CA GLN A 47 4.32 11.80 10.27
C GLN A 47 3.11 11.35 11.10
N VAL A 48 3.33 10.69 12.23
CA VAL A 48 2.27 10.32 13.17
C VAL A 48 1.80 11.56 13.92
N SER A 49 0.48 11.79 13.93
CA SER A 49 -0.14 12.92 14.62
C SER A 49 0.19 12.92 16.11
N PRO A 50 0.43 14.09 16.75
CA PRO A 50 0.61 14.20 18.20
C PRO A 50 -0.62 13.73 19.01
N ASN A 51 -1.80 13.63 18.39
CA ASN A 51 -3.01 13.09 19.03
C ASN A 51 -2.97 11.56 19.15
N VAL A 52 -2.05 10.86 18.51
CA VAL A 52 -1.88 9.41 18.57
C VAL A 52 -0.85 9.08 19.65
N LYS A 53 -1.24 8.27 20.63
CA LYS A 53 -0.31 7.75 21.63
C LYS A 53 0.57 6.68 21.00
N VAL A 54 1.89 6.93 20.87
CA VAL A 54 2.83 5.96 20.30
C VAL A 54 3.54 5.18 21.40
N ILE A 55 3.57 3.85 21.27
CA ILE A 55 4.33 2.92 22.13
C ILE A 55 5.28 2.12 21.24
N GLN A 56 6.57 2.20 21.49
CA GLN A 56 7.60 1.40 20.83
C GLN A 56 8.04 0.27 21.76
N ALA A 57 7.81 -0.97 21.35
CA ALA A 57 8.09 -2.14 22.18
C ALA A 57 9.54 -2.65 22.07
N HIS A 58 10.27 -2.26 21.01
CA HIS A 58 11.67 -2.64 20.75
C HIS A 58 11.92 -4.15 20.81
N TRP A 59 11.00 -4.97 20.28
CA TRP A 59 11.15 -6.40 20.32
C TRP A 59 12.08 -6.92 19.23
N LYS A 60 12.84 -7.97 19.54
CA LYS A 60 13.68 -8.65 18.56
C LYS A 60 12.86 -9.34 17.47
N ILE A 61 13.42 -9.44 16.27
CA ILE A 61 12.82 -10.15 15.12
C ILE A 61 12.66 -11.64 15.45
N GLY A 62 11.54 -12.25 15.06
CA GLY A 62 11.25 -13.68 15.22
C GLY A 62 10.15 -13.99 16.24
N PHE A 63 9.80 -15.26 16.33
CA PHE A 63 8.82 -15.77 17.29
C PHE A 63 9.45 -15.90 18.69
N SER A 64 8.69 -15.44 19.71
CA SER A 64 9.10 -15.59 21.11
C SER A 64 7.86 -15.67 22.00
N ILE A 65 7.80 -16.70 22.83
CA ILE A 65 6.74 -16.88 23.86
C ILE A 65 6.74 -15.69 24.82
N MET A 66 7.92 -15.17 25.17
CA MET A 66 8.06 -14.00 26.02
C MET A 66 7.42 -12.75 25.39
N GLN A 67 7.57 -12.56 24.07
CA GLN A 67 6.92 -11.46 23.37
C GLN A 67 5.40 -11.62 23.35
N GLN A 68 4.88 -12.84 23.20
CA GLN A 68 3.44 -13.12 23.34
C GLN A 68 2.91 -12.72 24.72
N TYR A 69 3.65 -13.06 25.76
CA TYR A 69 3.27 -12.70 27.15
C TYR A 69 3.37 -11.20 27.40
N LYS A 70 4.40 -10.54 26.88
CA LYS A 70 4.51 -9.07 26.93
C LYS A 70 3.35 -8.39 26.21
N ALA A 71 2.97 -8.87 25.01
CA ALA A 71 1.80 -8.38 24.29
C ALA A 71 0.51 -8.51 25.10
N TYR A 72 0.31 -9.69 25.71
CA TYR A 72 -0.84 -9.93 26.58
C TYR A 72 -0.90 -8.94 27.76
N LYS A 73 0.22 -8.71 28.46
CA LYS A 73 0.29 -7.74 29.57
C LYS A 73 -0.01 -6.31 29.07
N LEU A 74 0.64 -5.90 28.00
CA LEU A 74 0.51 -4.55 27.47
C LEU A 74 -0.92 -4.24 27.01
N ILE A 75 -1.60 -5.20 26.36
CA ILE A 75 -3.01 -5.04 25.99
C ILE A 75 -3.89 -4.87 27.24
N LYS A 76 -3.60 -5.61 28.32
CA LYS A 76 -4.35 -5.46 29.59
C LYS A 76 -4.12 -4.10 30.26
N GLU A 77 -2.92 -3.55 30.20
CA GLU A 77 -2.56 -2.22 30.73
C GLU A 77 -3.24 -1.11 29.92
N ILE A 78 -3.19 -1.18 28.60
CA ILE A 78 -3.85 -0.21 27.71
C ILE A 78 -5.36 -0.29 27.85
N ASN A 79 -5.89 -1.48 28.09
CA ASN A 79 -7.33 -1.77 28.24
C ASN A 79 -8.16 -1.17 27.09
N PRO A 80 -7.89 -1.53 25.82
CA PRO A 80 -8.58 -0.99 24.66
C PRO A 80 -9.97 -1.64 24.49
N ASP A 81 -10.86 -1.00 23.73
CA ASP A 81 -12.09 -1.64 23.23
C ASP A 81 -11.78 -2.54 22.03
N ILE A 82 -10.87 -2.09 21.18
CA ILE A 82 -10.47 -2.68 19.90
C ILE A 82 -8.96 -2.96 19.89
N VAL A 83 -8.58 -4.15 19.47
CA VAL A 83 -7.20 -4.50 19.09
C VAL A 83 -7.19 -4.81 17.60
N HIS A 84 -6.60 -3.92 16.82
CA HIS A 84 -6.47 -4.07 15.37
C HIS A 84 -5.01 -4.27 15.01
N PHE A 85 -4.69 -5.37 14.35
CA PHE A 85 -3.32 -5.68 13.95
C PHE A 85 -3.21 -5.95 12.46
N HIS A 86 -2.04 -5.63 11.92
CA HIS A 86 -1.75 -5.72 10.50
C HIS A 86 -0.90 -6.96 10.21
N ASN A 87 -1.00 -7.54 9.02
CA ASN A 87 -0.47 -8.89 8.69
C ASN A 87 1.01 -9.15 8.94
N SER A 88 1.83 -8.13 9.08
CA SER A 88 3.25 -8.29 9.40
C SER A 88 3.53 -8.76 10.83
N GLU A 89 2.50 -8.79 11.69
CA GLU A 89 2.57 -9.14 13.12
C GLU A 89 2.45 -10.63 13.37
N ARG A 90 2.91 -11.42 12.44
CA ARG A 90 2.87 -12.88 12.50
C ARG A 90 3.31 -13.34 13.88
N TYR A 91 2.41 -14.07 14.56
CA TYR A 91 2.64 -14.71 15.86
C TYR A 91 2.62 -13.81 17.09
N SER A 92 2.87 -12.51 17.01
CA SER A 92 2.96 -11.66 18.20
C SER A 92 1.62 -11.49 18.92
N MET A 93 0.50 -11.62 18.21
CA MET A 93 -0.86 -11.38 18.76
C MET A 93 -1.69 -12.64 18.96
N ILE A 94 -1.23 -13.84 18.59
CA ILE A 94 -2.04 -15.07 18.63
C ILE A 94 -2.49 -15.37 20.05
N LEU A 95 -1.57 -15.44 21.03
CA LEU A 95 -1.87 -15.76 22.40
C LEU A 95 -2.82 -14.71 23.02
N SER A 96 -2.54 -13.44 22.82
CA SER A 96 -3.37 -12.35 23.30
C SER A 96 -4.77 -12.41 22.71
N ASN A 97 -4.90 -12.68 21.42
CA ASN A 97 -6.18 -12.83 20.74
C ASN A 97 -6.99 -13.98 21.35
N ILE A 98 -6.39 -15.17 21.54
CA ILE A 98 -7.07 -16.33 22.10
C ILE A 98 -7.52 -16.08 23.56
N LEU A 99 -6.64 -15.56 24.41
CA LEU A 99 -6.89 -15.41 25.84
C LEU A 99 -7.81 -14.23 26.16
N LEU A 100 -7.77 -13.17 25.36
CA LEU A 100 -8.47 -11.92 25.63
C LEU A 100 -9.74 -11.70 24.78
N LYS A 101 -10.11 -12.65 23.91
CA LYS A 101 -11.25 -12.54 22.97
C LYS A 101 -12.61 -12.26 23.62
N LYS A 102 -12.78 -12.67 24.89
CA LYS A 102 -14.02 -12.39 25.65
C LYS A 102 -14.09 -10.95 26.12
N LYS A 103 -12.95 -10.29 26.32
CA LYS A 103 -12.87 -8.93 26.86
C LYS A 103 -12.73 -7.88 25.76
N TYR A 104 -11.90 -8.14 24.73
CA TYR A 104 -11.61 -7.18 23.66
C TYR A 104 -12.04 -7.72 22.31
N SER A 105 -12.34 -6.81 21.38
CA SER A 105 -12.60 -7.16 19.98
C SER A 105 -11.32 -7.13 19.17
N PHE A 106 -11.00 -8.22 18.49
CA PHE A 106 -9.79 -8.37 17.68
C PHE A 106 -10.09 -8.33 16.19
N PHE A 107 -9.27 -7.57 15.47
CA PHE A 107 -9.35 -7.40 14.02
C PHE A 107 -7.97 -7.58 13.38
N MET A 108 -7.95 -8.12 12.17
CA MET A 108 -6.75 -8.29 11.37
C MET A 108 -6.98 -7.80 9.95
N THR A 109 -6.19 -6.82 9.51
CA THR A 109 -6.19 -6.40 8.09
C THR A 109 -5.20 -7.24 7.27
N ILE A 110 -5.66 -7.74 6.14
CA ILE A 110 -4.92 -8.56 5.18
C ILE A 110 -4.40 -7.65 4.07
N HIS A 111 -3.12 -7.29 4.12
CA HIS A 111 -2.51 -6.31 3.20
C HIS A 111 -1.93 -6.90 1.91
N SER A 112 -1.85 -8.22 1.78
CA SER A 112 -1.21 -8.89 0.66
C SER A 112 -2.19 -9.77 -0.10
N ASP A 113 -1.82 -10.19 -1.31
CA ASP A 113 -2.54 -11.20 -2.09
C ASP A 113 -2.79 -12.46 -1.23
N VAL A 114 -4.06 -12.84 -1.11
CA VAL A 114 -4.50 -13.91 -0.20
C VAL A 114 -4.08 -15.28 -0.71
N GLU A 115 -4.24 -15.53 -2.00
CA GLU A 115 -3.90 -16.84 -2.58
C GLU A 115 -2.40 -17.11 -2.51
N LYS A 116 -1.57 -16.09 -2.71
CA LYS A 116 -0.11 -16.22 -2.65
C LYS A 116 0.43 -16.31 -1.23
N ASN A 117 -0.09 -15.49 -0.32
CA ASN A 117 0.54 -15.31 0.99
C ASN A 117 -0.16 -16.06 2.13
N TYR A 118 -1.44 -16.43 2.00
CA TYR A 118 -2.23 -17.00 3.09
C TYR A 118 -2.82 -18.38 2.80
N LYS A 119 -2.69 -18.90 1.57
CA LYS A 119 -3.18 -20.23 1.21
C LYS A 119 -2.44 -21.35 1.95
N LYS A 120 -1.13 -21.21 2.12
CA LYS A 120 -0.26 -22.18 2.77
C LYS A 120 0.73 -21.48 3.71
N GLY A 121 1.44 -22.30 4.51
CA GLY A 121 2.49 -21.82 5.39
C GLY A 121 1.99 -21.13 6.66
N LEU A 122 2.90 -20.42 7.29
CA LEU A 122 2.70 -19.87 8.64
C LEU A 122 1.65 -18.75 8.67
N SER A 123 1.53 -17.97 7.62
CA SER A 123 0.52 -16.89 7.54
C SER A 123 -0.91 -17.47 7.49
N GLY A 124 -1.12 -18.53 6.72
CA GLY A 124 -2.40 -19.23 6.68
C GLY A 124 -2.75 -19.89 8.01
N LEU A 125 -1.74 -20.45 8.71
CA LEU A 125 -1.92 -21.01 10.05
C LEU A 125 -2.33 -19.91 11.06
N GLN A 126 -1.70 -18.75 11.01
CA GLN A 126 -2.06 -17.61 11.86
C GLN A 126 -3.53 -17.19 11.64
N VAL A 127 -3.96 -17.03 10.39
CA VAL A 127 -5.36 -16.69 10.07
C VAL A 127 -6.31 -17.73 10.67
N LYS A 128 -6.00 -19.03 10.52
CA LYS A 128 -6.81 -20.11 11.10
C LYS A 128 -6.86 -20.05 12.64
N LEU A 129 -5.71 -19.88 13.30
CA LEU A 129 -5.65 -19.82 14.78
C LEU A 129 -6.39 -18.59 15.30
N CYS A 130 -6.17 -17.41 14.73
CA CYS A 130 -6.85 -16.19 15.13
C CYS A 130 -8.36 -16.26 14.86
N GLY A 131 -8.78 -16.81 13.73
CA GLY A 131 -10.19 -16.96 13.39
C GLY A 131 -10.92 -18.00 14.24
N LEU A 132 -10.41 -19.25 14.28
CA LEU A 132 -11.07 -20.36 14.96
C LEU A 132 -11.01 -20.25 16.47
N LEU A 133 -9.83 -19.97 17.02
CA LEU A 133 -9.60 -19.96 18.46
C LEU A 133 -9.78 -18.57 19.08
N GLY A 134 -9.41 -17.53 18.34
CA GLY A 134 -9.40 -16.14 18.81
C GLY A 134 -10.67 -15.34 18.48
N GLY A 135 -11.53 -15.82 17.58
CA GLY A 135 -12.71 -15.07 17.15
C GLY A 135 -12.36 -13.74 16.47
N CYS A 136 -11.17 -13.66 15.86
CA CYS A 136 -10.71 -12.49 15.12
C CYS A 136 -11.58 -12.25 13.90
N LYS A 137 -11.88 -10.98 13.60
CA LYS A 137 -12.55 -10.56 12.38
C LYS A 137 -11.52 -10.03 11.39
N PHE A 138 -11.77 -10.28 10.11
CA PHE A 138 -10.79 -9.97 9.06
C PHE A 138 -11.27 -8.80 8.20
N ILE A 139 -10.32 -7.99 7.79
CA ILE A 139 -10.54 -6.84 6.90
C ILE A 139 -9.67 -7.06 5.67
N THR A 140 -10.30 -7.09 4.51
CA THR A 140 -9.65 -7.18 3.21
C THR A 140 -9.70 -5.81 2.53
N ILE A 141 -8.71 -5.52 1.69
CA ILE A 141 -8.42 -4.16 1.24
C ILE A 141 -8.74 -3.89 -0.23
N SER A 142 -9.19 -4.90 -0.95
CA SER A 142 -9.67 -4.81 -2.34
C SER A 142 -10.69 -5.91 -2.60
N GLU A 143 -11.53 -5.76 -3.63
CA GLU A 143 -12.58 -6.71 -3.97
C GLU A 143 -12.02 -8.10 -4.29
N THR A 144 -10.99 -8.14 -5.11
CA THR A 144 -10.30 -9.39 -5.43
C THR A 144 -9.77 -10.08 -4.18
N ASN A 145 -9.17 -9.33 -3.26
CA ASN A 145 -8.69 -9.85 -1.97
C ASN A 145 -9.84 -10.40 -1.12
N TYR A 146 -10.99 -9.71 -1.12
CA TYR A 146 -12.19 -10.15 -0.41
C TYR A 146 -12.70 -11.50 -0.95
N LEU A 147 -12.81 -11.64 -2.26
CA LEU A 147 -13.27 -12.88 -2.90
C LEU A 147 -12.29 -14.04 -2.69
N GLN A 148 -10.97 -13.78 -2.79
CA GLN A 148 -9.94 -14.78 -2.48
C GLN A 148 -10.01 -15.24 -1.02
N PHE A 149 -10.20 -14.32 -0.07
CA PHE A 149 -10.31 -14.64 1.34
C PHE A 149 -11.58 -15.44 1.63
N GLN A 150 -12.72 -15.04 1.07
CA GLN A 150 -13.99 -15.76 1.19
C GLN A 150 -13.88 -17.20 0.70
N LYS A 151 -13.22 -17.42 -0.43
CA LYS A 151 -12.99 -18.76 -1.01
C LYS A 151 -12.11 -19.64 -0.11
N LEU A 152 -11.04 -19.07 0.49
CA LEU A 152 -10.10 -19.84 1.33
C LEU A 152 -10.58 -20.01 2.77
N TYR A 153 -11.36 -19.05 3.29
CA TYR A 153 -11.79 -18.98 4.68
C TYR A 153 -13.30 -18.67 4.82
N PRO A 154 -14.21 -19.48 4.21
CA PRO A 154 -15.64 -19.16 4.11
C PRO A 154 -16.36 -19.05 5.46
N LYS A 155 -15.78 -19.61 6.54
CA LYS A 155 -16.36 -19.61 7.89
C LYS A 155 -15.98 -18.38 8.73
N PHE A 156 -15.05 -17.54 8.24
CA PHE A 156 -14.57 -16.41 9.02
C PHE A 156 -15.33 -15.13 8.66
N GLN A 157 -15.67 -14.37 9.68
CA GLN A 157 -16.27 -13.06 9.48
C GLN A 157 -15.23 -12.11 8.85
N GLN A 158 -15.58 -11.55 7.69
CA GLN A 158 -14.77 -10.57 6.99
C GLN A 158 -15.61 -9.40 6.48
N ILE A 159 -14.92 -8.30 6.21
CA ILE A 159 -15.48 -7.13 5.54
C ILE A 159 -14.46 -6.59 4.53
N LEU A 160 -14.96 -6.02 3.45
CA LEU A 160 -14.15 -5.22 2.53
C LEU A 160 -14.10 -3.78 3.01
N ILE A 161 -12.89 -3.29 3.29
CA ILE A 161 -12.61 -1.85 3.47
C ILE A 161 -11.43 -1.52 2.57
N GLU A 162 -11.70 -0.86 1.46
CA GLU A 162 -10.68 -0.45 0.51
C GLU A 162 -9.70 0.51 1.17
N ASN A 163 -8.42 0.36 0.86
CA ASN A 163 -7.40 1.27 1.35
C ASN A 163 -7.70 2.72 0.96
N GLY A 164 -7.39 3.62 1.87
CA GLY A 164 -7.49 5.06 1.65
C GLY A 164 -6.13 5.75 1.77
N ARG A 165 -6.04 6.96 1.23
CA ARG A 165 -4.87 7.81 1.28
C ARG A 165 -5.29 9.25 1.59
N ALA A 166 -4.42 9.99 2.26
CA ALA A 166 -4.60 11.43 2.41
C ALA A 166 -4.70 12.08 1.01
N LEU A 167 -5.59 13.05 0.87
CA LEU A 167 -5.71 13.80 -0.38
C LEU A 167 -4.38 14.47 -0.73
N PRO A 168 -4.07 14.64 -2.02
CA PRO A 168 -2.84 15.28 -2.46
C PRO A 168 -2.64 16.66 -1.85
N GLN A 169 -1.49 16.84 -1.24
CA GLN A 169 -1.01 18.14 -0.79
C GLN A 169 0.30 18.43 -1.51
N PHE A 170 0.32 19.51 -2.27
CA PHE A 170 1.51 19.94 -2.97
C PHE A 170 2.41 20.74 -2.02
N THR A 171 3.70 20.54 -2.15
CA THR A 171 4.68 21.26 -1.33
C THR A 171 5.15 22.55 -2.02
N GLN A 172 5.91 23.37 -1.31
CA GLN A 172 6.57 24.55 -1.90
C GLN A 172 7.61 24.16 -2.97
N GLN A 173 7.94 22.86 -3.08
CA GLN A 173 8.91 22.35 -4.04
C GLN A 173 8.27 22.00 -5.40
N ILE A 174 6.95 22.14 -5.59
CA ILE A 174 6.27 21.71 -6.81
C ILE A 174 6.87 22.33 -8.08
N ASP A 175 7.22 23.61 -8.05
CA ASP A 175 7.81 24.29 -9.19
C ASP A 175 9.27 23.85 -9.45
N SER A 176 10.03 23.55 -8.40
CA SER A 176 11.37 22.99 -8.54
C SER A 176 11.36 21.58 -9.10
N VAL A 177 10.41 20.75 -8.66
CA VAL A 177 10.15 19.39 -9.22
C VAL A 177 9.75 19.48 -10.69
N LYS A 178 8.88 20.43 -11.05
CA LYS A 178 8.54 20.67 -12.45
C LYS A 178 9.78 21.00 -13.29
N LYS A 179 10.63 21.93 -12.83
CA LYS A 179 11.88 22.28 -13.53
C LYS A 179 12.84 21.09 -13.61
N GLU A 180 12.95 20.29 -12.56
CA GLU A 180 13.74 19.06 -12.55
C GLU A 180 13.27 18.10 -13.65
N ILE A 181 11.97 17.80 -13.72
CA ILE A 181 11.39 16.91 -14.74
C ILE A 181 11.55 17.50 -16.14
N GLU A 182 11.30 18.79 -16.34
CA GLU A 182 11.53 19.45 -17.64
C GLU A 182 12.97 19.34 -18.11
N SER A 183 13.96 19.36 -17.22
CA SER A 183 15.37 19.18 -17.58
C SER A 183 15.71 17.78 -18.11
N TYR A 184 14.87 16.78 -17.83
CA TYR A 184 15.02 15.40 -18.30
C TYR A 184 14.38 15.18 -19.67
N LYS A 185 13.44 16.02 -20.07
CA LYS A 185 12.71 15.89 -21.34
C LYS A 185 13.60 16.26 -22.53
N LYS A 186 13.37 15.58 -23.65
CA LYS A 186 13.97 15.94 -24.93
C LYS A 186 13.31 17.18 -25.55
N ASP A 187 12.00 17.25 -25.43
CA ASP A 187 11.14 18.33 -25.91
C ASP A 187 9.78 18.31 -25.18
N HIS A 188 8.88 19.23 -25.55
CA HIS A 188 7.56 19.37 -24.94
C HIS A 188 6.59 18.19 -25.20
N ASN A 189 6.88 17.33 -26.19
CA ASN A 189 6.10 16.12 -26.51
C ASN A 189 6.60 14.88 -25.78
N THR A 190 7.67 15.00 -24.98
CA THR A 190 8.22 13.89 -24.21
C THR A 190 7.22 13.41 -23.18
N ILE A 191 6.80 12.14 -23.26
CA ILE A 191 5.88 11.51 -22.30
C ILE A 191 6.64 11.16 -21.03
N VAL A 192 6.15 11.59 -19.88
CA VAL A 192 6.73 11.34 -18.55
C VAL A 192 6.00 10.19 -17.87
N PHE A 193 6.64 9.02 -17.86
CA PHE A 193 6.20 7.87 -17.07
C PHE A 193 6.79 7.94 -15.67
N ILE A 194 6.02 7.53 -14.66
CA ILE A 194 6.47 7.47 -13.27
C ILE A 194 6.18 6.12 -12.64
N HIS A 195 7.17 5.54 -11.96
CA HIS A 195 7.07 4.33 -11.15
C HIS A 195 7.42 4.66 -9.69
N VAL A 196 6.53 4.32 -8.77
CA VAL A 196 6.71 4.60 -7.34
C VAL A 196 6.65 3.30 -6.55
N ALA A 197 7.80 2.77 -6.20
CA ALA A 197 7.94 1.61 -5.32
C ALA A 197 9.38 1.47 -4.81
N ARG A 198 9.56 0.97 -3.58
CA ARG A 198 10.88 0.49 -3.15
C ARG A 198 11.35 -0.65 -4.06
N TYR A 199 12.65 -0.80 -4.22
CA TYR A 199 13.19 -1.97 -4.89
C TYR A 199 12.80 -3.26 -4.13
N HIS A 200 12.16 -4.17 -4.84
CA HIS A 200 11.81 -5.49 -4.32
C HIS A 200 11.46 -6.41 -5.49
N PRO A 201 11.86 -7.71 -5.47
CA PRO A 201 11.57 -8.64 -6.58
C PRO A 201 10.10 -8.73 -6.98
N CYS A 202 9.15 -8.60 -6.02
CA CYS A 202 7.72 -8.59 -6.35
C CYS A 202 7.26 -7.38 -7.15
N LYS A 203 8.04 -6.30 -7.17
CA LYS A 203 7.74 -5.08 -7.96
C LYS A 203 8.18 -5.19 -9.41
N ASN A 204 9.03 -6.20 -9.71
CA ASN A 204 9.45 -6.55 -11.07
C ASN A 204 10.03 -5.37 -11.86
N GLN A 205 10.83 -4.54 -11.15
CA GLN A 205 11.46 -3.37 -11.77
C GLN A 205 12.42 -3.74 -12.90
N GLU A 206 13.03 -4.93 -12.83
CA GLU A 206 13.92 -5.41 -13.88
C GLU A 206 13.19 -5.47 -15.24
N MET A 207 12.01 -6.11 -15.29
CA MET A 207 11.17 -6.13 -16.50
C MET A 207 10.80 -4.71 -16.96
N LEU A 208 10.46 -3.82 -16.03
CA LEU A 208 10.09 -2.44 -16.35
C LEU A 208 11.25 -1.69 -17.01
N ILE A 209 12.46 -1.78 -16.44
CA ILE A 209 13.65 -1.11 -16.95
C ILE A 209 14.05 -1.68 -18.32
N GLU A 210 14.07 -3.01 -18.47
CA GLU A 210 14.36 -3.65 -19.77
C GLU A 210 13.40 -3.17 -20.85
N PHE A 211 12.11 -3.09 -20.53
CA PHE A 211 11.12 -2.63 -21.47
C PHE A 211 11.27 -1.14 -21.83
N PHE A 212 11.54 -0.26 -20.86
CA PHE A 212 11.79 1.15 -21.16
C PHE A 212 13.09 1.36 -21.94
N ASN A 213 14.11 0.54 -21.72
CA ASN A 213 15.30 0.54 -22.58
C ASN A 213 14.95 0.25 -24.04
N GLU A 214 14.07 -0.72 -24.32
CA GLU A 214 13.58 -1.03 -25.66
C GLU A 214 12.84 0.15 -26.28
N LEU A 215 11.87 0.75 -25.57
CA LEU A 215 11.11 1.91 -26.04
C LEU A 215 12.02 3.09 -26.44
N ILE A 216 12.99 3.40 -25.57
CA ILE A 216 13.94 4.49 -25.82
C ILE A 216 14.82 4.17 -27.04
N SER A 217 15.26 2.90 -27.19
CA SER A 217 16.05 2.44 -28.34
C SER A 217 15.25 2.45 -29.65
N GLU A 218 13.95 2.24 -29.58
CA GLU A 218 12.99 2.37 -30.69
C GLU A 218 12.63 3.85 -30.99
N ASN A 219 13.32 4.82 -30.35
CA ASN A 219 13.11 6.26 -30.50
C ASN A 219 11.72 6.76 -30.07
N ILE A 220 11.03 6.03 -29.20
CA ILE A 220 9.81 6.53 -28.57
C ILE A 220 10.19 7.70 -27.63
N ASN A 221 9.57 8.86 -27.84
CA ASN A 221 9.88 10.07 -27.08
C ASN A 221 9.27 10.01 -25.69
N CYS A 222 9.94 9.32 -24.77
CA CYS A 222 9.50 9.15 -23.38
C CYS A 222 10.67 9.12 -22.41
N ILE A 223 10.37 9.39 -21.14
CA ILE A 223 11.26 9.19 -20.00
C ILE A 223 10.54 8.39 -18.90
N LEU A 224 11.32 7.68 -18.07
CA LEU A 224 10.82 6.98 -16.89
C LEU A 224 11.46 7.56 -15.63
N LEU A 225 10.63 8.03 -14.70
CA LEU A 225 11.03 8.42 -13.35
C LEU A 225 10.79 7.23 -12.42
N VAL A 226 11.83 6.79 -11.69
CA VAL A 226 11.77 5.70 -10.73
C VAL A 226 12.01 6.27 -9.34
N ILE A 227 10.98 6.24 -8.50
CA ILE A 227 11.01 6.77 -7.13
C ILE A 227 10.85 5.64 -6.12
N GLY A 228 11.78 5.56 -5.17
CA GLY A 228 11.76 4.59 -4.09
C GLY A 228 13.15 4.30 -3.54
N SER A 229 13.19 3.61 -2.39
CA SER A 229 14.44 3.16 -1.75
C SER A 229 14.90 1.80 -2.28
N GLY A 230 16.13 1.42 -1.96
CA GLY A 230 16.69 0.10 -2.20
C GLY A 230 17.46 -0.04 -3.52
N PHE A 231 17.44 0.98 -4.38
CA PHE A 231 18.25 1.01 -5.59
C PHE A 231 19.73 1.31 -5.32
N GLU A 232 20.04 1.79 -4.13
CA GLU A 232 21.38 1.98 -3.57
C GLU A 232 22.02 0.70 -3.02
N THR A 233 21.27 -0.40 -2.91
CA THR A 233 21.78 -1.70 -2.46
C THR A 233 22.51 -2.45 -3.58
N ASP A 234 23.36 -3.43 -3.25
CA ASP A 234 24.10 -4.26 -4.23
C ASP A 234 23.19 -4.91 -5.30
N LYS A 235 21.95 -5.24 -4.92
CA LYS A 235 20.97 -5.81 -5.85
C LYS A 235 20.28 -4.75 -6.68
N GLY A 236 19.98 -3.61 -6.06
CA GLY A 236 19.31 -2.49 -6.74
C GLY A 236 20.24 -1.76 -7.70
N SER A 237 21.51 -1.57 -7.37
CA SER A 237 22.51 -0.91 -8.23
C SER A 237 22.68 -1.63 -9.56
N LYS A 238 22.62 -2.96 -9.59
CA LYS A 238 22.67 -3.75 -10.82
C LYS A 238 21.54 -3.44 -11.81
N ILE A 239 20.39 -3.00 -11.31
CA ILE A 239 19.28 -2.58 -12.16
C ILE A 239 19.52 -1.15 -12.65
N VAL A 240 20.06 -0.28 -11.81
CA VAL A 240 20.45 1.07 -12.21
C VAL A 240 21.51 1.04 -13.32
N GLU A 241 22.48 0.16 -13.20
CA GLU A 241 23.55 -0.04 -14.21
C GLU A 241 23.03 -0.49 -15.59
N LYS A 242 21.89 -1.21 -15.62
CA LYS A 242 21.24 -1.66 -16.86
C LYS A 242 20.40 -0.58 -17.55
N ALA A 243 20.12 0.54 -16.87
CA ALA A 243 19.21 1.56 -17.38
C ALA A 243 19.86 2.47 -18.41
N ASN A 244 19.20 2.68 -19.54
CA ASN A 244 19.63 3.62 -20.58
C ASN A 244 19.35 5.08 -20.14
N LYS A 245 20.00 6.02 -20.85
CA LYS A 245 19.67 7.45 -20.73
C LYS A 245 18.19 7.66 -21.05
N GLY A 246 17.47 8.37 -20.16
CA GLY A 246 16.01 8.55 -20.22
C GLY A 246 15.28 7.81 -19.08
N ILE A 247 15.99 7.00 -18.29
CA ILE A 247 15.48 6.39 -17.06
C ILE A 247 16.21 7.01 -15.88
N TYR A 248 15.45 7.63 -14.95
CA TYR A 248 16.00 8.42 -13.85
C TYR A 248 15.58 7.86 -12.50
N PHE A 249 16.55 7.42 -11.69
CA PHE A 249 16.35 6.94 -10.33
C PHE A 249 16.49 8.10 -9.35
N LEU A 250 15.39 8.49 -8.74
CA LEU A 250 15.31 9.72 -7.92
C LEU A 250 15.39 9.44 -6.41
N GLY A 251 15.58 8.18 -6.00
CA GLY A 251 15.59 7.78 -4.60
C GLY A 251 14.23 7.93 -3.91
N SER A 252 14.21 7.89 -2.57
CA SER A 252 12.99 8.11 -1.79
C SER A 252 12.60 9.58 -1.75
N LYS A 253 11.32 9.88 -1.94
CA LYS A 253 10.77 11.24 -1.90
C LYS A 253 9.62 11.32 -0.89
N ASN A 254 9.57 12.39 -0.10
CA ASN A 254 8.47 12.67 0.82
C ASN A 254 7.33 13.46 0.15
N ASN A 255 7.64 14.16 -0.93
CA ASN A 255 6.73 15.00 -1.71
C ASN A 255 6.27 14.30 -3.01
N ILE A 256 5.85 13.03 -2.91
CA ILE A 256 5.51 12.20 -4.07
C ILE A 256 4.41 12.81 -4.95
N TYR A 257 3.50 13.56 -4.35
CA TYR A 257 2.42 14.19 -5.10
C TYR A 257 2.90 15.30 -6.05
N ASP A 258 4.02 15.96 -5.74
CA ASP A 258 4.64 16.95 -6.64
C ASP A 258 5.16 16.27 -7.91
N TYR A 259 5.75 15.06 -7.79
CA TYR A 259 6.22 14.27 -8.93
C TYR A 259 5.05 13.68 -9.74
N LEU A 260 4.04 13.10 -9.06
CA LEU A 260 2.85 12.57 -9.72
C LEU A 260 2.12 13.65 -10.51
N LYS A 261 2.00 14.87 -9.96
CA LYS A 261 1.34 16.00 -10.62
C LYS A 261 2.03 16.45 -11.91
N ASN A 262 3.34 16.29 -11.97
CA ASN A 262 4.18 16.69 -13.10
C ASN A 262 4.54 15.49 -14.01
N SER A 263 3.84 14.37 -13.88
CA SER A 263 3.98 13.18 -14.73
C SER A 263 2.70 12.92 -15.52
N ASP A 264 2.84 12.26 -16.67
CA ASP A 264 1.72 12.00 -17.58
C ASP A 264 1.01 10.68 -17.26
N VAL A 265 1.74 9.66 -16.77
CA VAL A 265 1.19 8.34 -16.51
C VAL A 265 1.96 7.57 -15.46
N PHE A 266 1.23 6.90 -14.58
CA PHE A 266 1.80 6.02 -13.55
C PHE A 266 1.94 4.58 -14.05
N CYS A 267 3.08 3.95 -13.78
CA CYS A 267 3.41 2.57 -14.16
C CYS A 267 3.61 1.66 -12.96
N LEU A 268 2.93 0.49 -12.95
CA LEU A 268 3.14 -0.56 -11.96
C LEU A 268 3.40 -1.90 -12.66
N SER A 269 4.54 -2.52 -12.40
CA SER A 269 4.99 -3.79 -12.99
C SER A 269 4.93 -4.98 -12.03
N SER A 270 4.30 -4.84 -10.86
CA SER A 270 4.31 -5.81 -9.77
C SER A 270 3.78 -7.19 -10.18
N ILE A 271 4.32 -8.26 -9.57
CA ILE A 271 3.88 -9.64 -9.78
C ILE A 271 2.71 -10.00 -8.84
N TYR A 272 2.66 -9.41 -7.67
CA TYR A 272 1.55 -9.56 -6.72
C TYR A 272 1.45 -8.36 -5.77
N GLU A 273 0.22 -7.98 -5.44
CA GLU A 273 -0.14 -6.91 -4.49
C GLU A 273 -1.45 -7.28 -3.79
N GLY A 274 -1.77 -6.58 -2.69
CA GLY A 274 -3.12 -6.57 -2.14
C GLY A 274 -3.93 -5.42 -2.73
N MET A 275 -3.57 -4.20 -2.34
CA MET A 275 -4.02 -2.92 -2.94
C MET A 275 -2.83 -1.97 -2.91
N PRO A 276 -2.17 -1.72 -4.05
CA PRO A 276 -0.98 -0.87 -4.09
C PRO A 276 -1.32 0.57 -3.69
N MET A 277 -0.68 1.09 -2.66
CA MET A 277 -0.90 2.47 -2.21
C MET A 277 -0.52 3.48 -3.30
N SER A 278 0.49 3.19 -4.10
CA SER A 278 0.92 4.04 -5.22
C SER A 278 -0.12 4.15 -6.34
N ILE A 279 -0.96 3.12 -6.56
CA ILE A 279 -2.12 3.23 -7.45
C ILE A 279 -3.14 4.23 -6.88
N ILE A 280 -3.42 4.17 -5.58
CA ILE A 280 -4.33 5.11 -4.92
C ILE A 280 -3.77 6.54 -5.04
N GLU A 281 -2.47 6.72 -4.80
CA GLU A 281 -1.79 8.01 -4.96
C GLU A 281 -1.90 8.54 -6.39
N ALA A 282 -1.72 7.69 -7.40
CA ALA A 282 -1.89 8.06 -8.81
C ALA A 282 -3.34 8.45 -9.14
N ILE A 283 -4.33 7.67 -8.67
CA ILE A 283 -5.76 7.99 -8.82
C ILE A 283 -6.08 9.36 -8.22
N LEU A 284 -5.68 9.59 -6.98
CA LEU A 284 -5.93 10.85 -6.29
C LEU A 284 -5.19 12.03 -6.91
N SER A 285 -4.07 11.78 -7.60
CA SER A 285 -3.34 12.80 -8.37
C SER A 285 -3.98 13.07 -9.73
N GLY A 286 -4.93 12.25 -10.15
CA GLY A 286 -5.62 12.39 -11.42
C GLY A 286 -4.83 11.93 -12.63
N ILE A 287 -3.78 11.10 -12.49
CA ILE A 287 -3.03 10.59 -13.64
C ILE A 287 -3.51 9.19 -14.04
N PRO A 288 -3.47 8.83 -15.35
CA PRO A 288 -3.80 7.49 -15.82
C PRO A 288 -2.80 6.46 -15.30
N ILE A 289 -3.23 5.20 -15.27
CA ILE A 289 -2.46 4.11 -14.68
C ILE A 289 -2.25 3.00 -15.69
N ILE A 290 -1.02 2.50 -15.81
CA ILE A 290 -0.72 1.27 -16.52
C ILE A 290 -0.19 0.26 -15.51
N SER A 291 -0.83 -0.92 -15.41
CA SER A 291 -0.46 -1.91 -14.41
C SER A 291 -0.52 -3.34 -14.95
N THR A 292 0.29 -4.20 -14.36
CA THR A 292 0.09 -5.65 -14.40
C THR A 292 -1.19 -6.03 -13.66
N PRO A 293 -1.80 -7.23 -13.93
CA PRO A 293 -3.09 -7.62 -13.38
C PRO A 293 -2.99 -8.11 -11.92
N VAL A 294 -2.43 -7.27 -11.03
CA VAL A 294 -2.40 -7.56 -9.59
C VAL A 294 -3.71 -7.21 -8.91
N CYS A 295 -3.98 -7.85 -7.76
CA CYS A 295 -5.11 -7.48 -6.91
C CYS A 295 -5.11 -5.97 -6.63
N GLY A 296 -6.26 -5.38 -6.47
CA GLY A 296 -6.42 -3.94 -6.28
C GLY A 296 -6.18 -3.11 -7.55
N ALA A 297 -5.23 -3.47 -8.42
CA ALA A 297 -5.10 -2.81 -9.72
C ALA A 297 -6.29 -3.15 -10.62
N ILE A 298 -6.63 -4.43 -10.75
CA ILE A 298 -7.80 -4.88 -11.53
C ILE A 298 -9.14 -4.37 -10.97
N ASP A 299 -9.18 -4.05 -9.68
CA ASP A 299 -10.36 -3.48 -9.03
C ASP A 299 -10.47 -1.95 -9.23
N ALA A 300 -9.32 -1.26 -9.41
CA ALA A 300 -9.24 0.19 -9.46
C ALA A 300 -9.11 0.76 -10.87
N VAL A 301 -8.54 0.00 -11.81
CA VAL A 301 -8.24 0.46 -13.17
C VAL A 301 -9.14 -0.23 -14.17
N LYS A 302 -9.79 0.57 -15.01
CA LYS A 302 -10.65 0.11 -16.12
C LYS A 302 -10.00 0.51 -17.45
N ASN A 303 -9.75 -0.51 -18.29
CA ASN A 303 -9.14 -0.32 -19.61
C ASN A 303 -9.87 0.75 -20.44
N GLY A 304 -9.12 1.71 -20.98
CA GLY A 304 -9.65 2.80 -21.80
C GLY A 304 -10.47 3.84 -21.04
N TYR A 305 -10.66 3.70 -19.71
CA TYR A 305 -11.41 4.66 -18.89
C TYR A 305 -10.51 5.53 -18.01
N ASN A 306 -9.66 4.91 -17.18
CA ASN A 306 -8.71 5.61 -16.29
C ASN A 306 -7.29 5.01 -16.36
N GLY A 307 -7.04 4.13 -17.31
CA GLY A 307 -5.75 3.48 -17.53
C GLY A 307 -5.86 2.19 -18.32
N PHE A 308 -4.83 1.34 -18.21
CA PHE A 308 -4.75 0.06 -18.89
C PHE A 308 -4.15 -1.00 -17.96
N ILE A 309 -4.77 -2.19 -17.95
CA ILE A 309 -4.25 -3.39 -17.28
C ILE A 309 -3.74 -4.37 -18.34
N SER A 310 -2.51 -4.83 -18.20
CA SER A 310 -1.99 -5.89 -19.08
C SER A 310 -2.76 -7.20 -18.88
N SER A 311 -2.90 -7.98 -19.94
CA SER A 311 -3.63 -9.26 -19.91
C SER A 311 -2.89 -10.36 -19.12
N SER A 312 -1.58 -10.20 -18.91
CA SER A 312 -0.73 -11.11 -18.11
C SER A 312 0.43 -10.36 -17.48
N PHE A 313 1.27 -11.09 -16.71
CA PHE A 313 2.49 -10.55 -16.10
C PHE A 313 3.70 -10.54 -17.05
N GLU A 314 3.51 -10.99 -18.27
CA GLU A 314 4.56 -11.08 -19.28
C GLU A 314 4.90 -9.71 -19.86
N LYS A 315 6.18 -9.50 -20.19
CA LYS A 315 6.71 -8.24 -20.76
C LYS A 315 5.93 -7.80 -22.00
N GLU A 316 5.66 -8.71 -22.92
CA GLU A 316 4.95 -8.41 -24.18
C GLU A 316 3.50 -7.94 -23.93
N SER A 317 2.83 -8.51 -22.93
CA SER A 317 1.49 -8.08 -22.54
C SER A 317 1.51 -6.67 -21.94
N TYR A 318 2.51 -6.39 -21.10
CA TYR A 318 2.70 -5.06 -20.50
C TYR A 318 3.06 -4.02 -21.59
N LYS A 319 3.94 -4.39 -22.56
CA LYS A 319 4.29 -3.58 -23.73
C LYS A 319 3.05 -3.14 -24.50
N LYS A 320 2.13 -4.08 -24.78
CA LYS A 320 0.87 -3.77 -25.49
C LYS A 320 0.05 -2.71 -24.74
N SER A 321 -0.05 -2.79 -23.42
CA SER A 321 -0.80 -1.80 -22.62
C SER A 321 -0.18 -0.40 -22.67
N ILE A 322 1.15 -0.30 -22.67
CA ILE A 322 1.84 0.99 -22.81
C ILE A 322 1.70 1.55 -24.23
N LEU A 323 1.87 0.74 -25.26
CA LEU A 323 1.69 1.18 -26.64
C LEU A 323 0.25 1.61 -26.92
N GLU A 324 -0.73 0.93 -26.33
CA GLU A 324 -2.13 1.33 -26.41
C GLU A 324 -2.37 2.68 -25.74
N PHE A 325 -1.80 2.90 -24.55
CA PHE A 325 -1.84 4.21 -23.89
C PHE A 325 -1.22 5.31 -24.78
N ILE A 326 -0.05 5.07 -25.37
CA ILE A 326 0.64 6.05 -26.23
C ILE A 326 -0.22 6.47 -27.43
N LYS A 327 -0.96 5.53 -28.04
CA LYS A 327 -1.91 5.83 -29.14
C LYS A 327 -3.06 6.75 -28.68
N HIS A 328 -3.45 6.68 -27.41
CA HIS A 328 -4.56 7.43 -26.82
C HIS A 328 -4.09 8.57 -25.90
N LYS A 329 -2.82 8.99 -26.01
CA LYS A 329 -2.23 10.01 -25.12
C LYS A 329 -3.01 11.35 -25.13
N ASP A 330 -3.65 11.69 -26.25
CA ASP A 330 -4.43 12.92 -26.37
C ASP A 330 -5.70 12.91 -25.50
N SER A 331 -6.11 11.74 -25.01
CA SER A 331 -7.22 11.57 -24.05
C SER A 331 -6.78 11.61 -22.58
N ILE A 332 -5.54 12.00 -22.28
CA ILE A 332 -5.01 12.04 -20.89
C ILE A 332 -5.83 12.96 -19.99
N SER A 333 -6.31 14.10 -20.51
CA SER A 333 -7.18 15.02 -19.79
C SER A 333 -8.45 14.35 -19.27
N ASP A 334 -9.07 13.49 -20.08
CA ASP A 334 -10.30 12.76 -19.72
C ASP A 334 -10.03 11.73 -18.63
N TYR A 335 -8.88 11.03 -18.68
CA TYR A 335 -8.46 10.11 -17.62
C TYR A 335 -8.24 10.83 -16.29
N SER A 336 -7.66 12.02 -16.33
CA SER A 336 -7.45 12.89 -15.18
C SER A 336 -8.75 13.26 -14.47
N GLU A 337 -9.75 13.65 -15.20
CA GLU A 337 -11.05 14.04 -14.63
C GLU A 337 -11.78 12.85 -14.00
N LYS A 338 -11.75 11.70 -14.67
CA LYS A 338 -12.34 10.44 -14.18
C LYS A 338 -11.69 9.97 -12.87
N ASN A 339 -10.38 10.18 -12.70
CA ASN A 339 -9.67 9.82 -11.48
C ASN A 339 -9.93 10.80 -10.32
N LYS A 340 -9.95 12.12 -10.57
CA LYS A 340 -10.17 13.15 -9.54
C LYS A 340 -11.47 12.98 -8.76
N ASN A 341 -12.53 12.49 -9.39
CA ASN A 341 -13.83 12.26 -8.76
C ASN A 341 -13.90 11.00 -7.90
N ASN A 342 -12.78 10.29 -7.70
CA ASN A 342 -12.76 9.00 -7.01
C ASN A 342 -12.53 9.14 -5.50
N SER A 343 -13.44 9.85 -4.81
CA SER A 343 -13.38 10.11 -3.36
C SER A 343 -13.41 8.84 -2.49
N LYS A 344 -13.77 7.68 -3.06
CA LYS A 344 -13.82 6.41 -2.31
C LYS A 344 -12.45 6.03 -1.70
N TYR A 345 -11.35 6.48 -2.30
CA TYR A 345 -9.99 6.25 -1.82
C TYR A 345 -9.47 7.34 -0.86
N ALA A 346 -10.29 8.30 -0.47
CA ALA A 346 -9.91 9.26 0.57
C ALA A 346 -9.79 8.56 1.93
N ILE A 347 -8.74 8.88 2.70
CA ILE A 347 -8.51 8.27 4.02
C ILE A 347 -9.67 8.53 4.99
N THR A 348 -10.36 9.64 4.88
CA THR A 348 -11.55 9.98 5.66
C THR A 348 -12.64 8.92 5.51
N ASN A 349 -12.96 8.52 4.27
CA ASN A 349 -13.95 7.49 3.99
C ASN A 349 -13.48 6.10 4.47
N CYS A 350 -12.21 5.79 4.29
CA CYS A 350 -11.61 4.56 4.77
C CYS A 350 -11.72 4.46 6.31
N ALA A 351 -11.26 5.49 7.04
CA ALA A 351 -11.28 5.54 8.49
C ALA A 351 -12.72 5.48 9.05
N GLN A 352 -13.70 6.14 8.42
CA GLN A 352 -15.10 6.07 8.81
C GLN A 352 -15.66 4.64 8.69
N LYS A 353 -15.32 3.90 7.64
CA LYS A 353 -15.71 2.49 7.48
C LYS A 353 -15.09 1.63 8.59
N TYR A 354 -13.81 1.83 8.94
CA TYR A 354 -13.16 1.14 10.06
C TYR A 354 -13.87 1.45 11.39
N ILE A 355 -14.09 2.71 11.74
CA ILE A 355 -14.75 3.15 12.96
C ILE A 355 -16.17 2.57 13.04
N SER A 356 -16.94 2.61 11.98
CA SER A 356 -18.30 2.06 11.91
C SER A 356 -18.31 0.55 12.14
N PHE A 357 -17.39 -0.17 11.50
CA PHE A 357 -17.25 -1.61 11.70
C PHE A 357 -16.83 -1.97 13.12
N PHE A 358 -15.88 -1.25 13.69
CA PHE A 358 -15.47 -1.44 15.08
C PHE A 358 -16.64 -1.22 16.05
N LYS A 359 -17.36 -0.11 15.92
CA LYS A 359 -18.54 0.22 16.75
C LYS A 359 -19.63 -0.84 16.65
N SER A 360 -19.92 -1.35 15.48
CA SER A 360 -20.93 -2.41 15.27
C SER A 360 -20.64 -3.72 16.00
N THR A 361 -19.37 -3.95 16.39
CA THR A 361 -18.94 -5.17 17.07
C THR A 361 -18.89 -5.03 18.59
N ILE A 362 -18.70 -3.83 19.12
CA ILE A 362 -18.69 -3.57 20.55
C ILE A 362 -20.12 -3.73 21.12
N HIS A 363 -21.12 -3.19 20.44
CA HIS A 363 -22.53 -3.28 20.89
C HIS A 363 -23.08 -4.71 20.95
N LYS A 364 -22.47 -5.67 20.25
CA LYS A 364 -22.87 -7.10 20.33
C LYS A 364 -22.27 -7.85 21.51
N LYS A 365 -21.36 -7.25 22.27
CA LYS A 365 -20.72 -7.87 23.45
C LYS A 365 -21.29 -7.42 24.81
N LYS A 366 -22.19 -6.43 24.82
CA LYS A 366 -22.99 -6.04 25.99
C LYS A 366 -24.32 -6.79 26.02
#